data_c40090f2cb2c3d215b5087c7a13a104f
#
_entry.id   c40090f2cb2c3d215b5087c7a13a104f
#
_cell.length_a   1.000
_cell.length_b   1.000
_cell.length_c   1.000
_cell.angle_alpha   90.00
_cell.angle_beta   90.00
_cell.angle_gamma   90.00
#
_symmetry.space_group_name_H-M   'P 1'
#
loop_
_entity.id
_entity.type
_entity.pdbx_description
1 polymer ?
#
loop_
_entity_poly.entity_id
_entity_poly.type
_entity_poly.pdbx_seq_one_letter_code
_entity_poly.pdbx_strand_id
1 'polypeptide(L)'
;MPGPRDIDSAGPAFAALPATRITLGDGREWAAVHQAGRLATNRVPVICVAGYTRNMTDYAQFVPLFQAQLRTDWPVVLVDLRGHGRSSDRRRADDYVATNDALDLAAVASAIGAETAIFVGQGHGGHAIMALAAQRPMLLVGAVLIDAGPVTSPPGLVRLRTNLAQLDQVHGTSGLVTMRRRILSTGYPGLSPEALDRLADHTHFLDRDRAVPLFDTALISRLAGMAFDDVLLPQWPLFDVLKGVPLMLLRTQLTDQLPEAVLEEMMRRRPDAVSLEIGGQGSPALLDHAEEVGAIADFVRRVARVGERAAKRA
;
A
#
# COMPACT_ATOMS: atom_id res chain seq x y z
N MET A 1 19.49 11.71 -17.07
CA MET A 1 18.93 11.01 -15.93
C MET A 1 18.37 12.06 -14.98
N PRO A 2 17.09 12.06 -14.60
CA PRO A 2 16.65 12.90 -13.52
C PRO A 2 17.47 12.54 -12.27
N GLY A 3 17.91 13.55 -11.53
CA GLY A 3 18.60 13.35 -10.27
C GLY A 3 17.70 12.65 -9.24
N PRO A 4 18.28 12.10 -8.15
CA PRO A 4 17.47 11.49 -7.09
C PRO A 4 16.43 12.51 -6.62
N ARG A 5 15.16 12.05 -6.48
CA ARG A 5 14.09 12.90 -5.96
C ARG A 5 14.53 13.45 -4.61
N ASP A 6 14.48 14.77 -4.46
CA ASP A 6 14.85 15.42 -3.20
C ASP A 6 13.78 15.09 -2.14
N ILE A 7 14.16 14.19 -1.25
CA ILE A 7 13.26 13.56 -0.27
C ILE A 7 12.90 14.53 0.85
N ASP A 8 13.76 15.49 1.13
CA ASP A 8 13.54 16.46 2.21
C ASP A 8 12.52 17.54 1.79
N SER A 9 12.25 17.66 0.47
CA SER A 9 11.24 18.56 -0.11
C SER A 9 9.89 17.88 -0.44
N ALA A 10 9.67 16.67 0.01
CA ALA A 10 8.53 15.80 -0.40
C ALA A 10 7.14 16.25 0.09
N GLY A 11 6.91 17.56 0.25
CA GLY A 11 5.60 18.15 0.46
C GLY A 11 5.02 18.00 1.88
N PRO A 12 3.95 18.74 2.17
CA PRO A 12 3.34 18.79 3.51
C PRO A 12 2.74 17.46 3.98
N ALA A 13 2.36 16.57 3.06
CA ALA A 13 1.77 15.28 3.40
C ALA A 13 2.69 14.38 4.26
N PHE A 14 4.01 14.53 4.13
CA PHE A 14 4.99 13.77 4.91
C PHE A 14 5.39 14.41 6.24
N ALA A 15 4.93 15.61 6.55
CA ALA A 15 5.39 16.36 7.73
C ALA A 15 5.18 15.61 9.05
N ALA A 16 4.10 14.83 9.17
CA ALA A 16 3.79 14.02 10.36
C ALA A 16 4.45 12.62 10.37
N LEU A 17 5.18 12.27 9.30
CA LEU A 17 5.75 10.92 9.10
C LEU A 17 7.27 11.01 8.91
N PRO A 18 8.06 11.35 9.96
CA PRO A 18 9.52 11.31 9.85
C PRO A 18 9.97 9.91 9.43
N ALA A 19 10.89 9.82 8.46
CA ALA A 19 11.35 8.53 7.96
C ALA A 19 12.87 8.37 8.08
N THR A 20 13.27 7.13 8.27
CA THR A 20 14.66 6.67 8.17
C THR A 20 14.86 5.95 6.84
N ARG A 21 16.10 5.91 6.37
CA ARG A 21 16.49 5.17 5.17
C ARG A 21 17.04 3.81 5.58
N ILE A 22 16.48 2.75 5.04
CA ILE A 22 17.02 1.40 5.13
C ILE A 22 17.72 1.09 3.83
N THR A 23 19.02 0.89 3.89
CA THR A 23 19.85 0.54 2.72
C THR A 23 19.48 -0.86 2.21
N LEU A 24 19.33 -0.97 0.90
CA LEU A 24 18.96 -2.19 0.20
C LEU A 24 20.10 -2.65 -0.72
N GLY A 25 20.15 -3.95 -1.00
CA GLY A 25 21.02 -4.55 -2.01
C GLY A 25 22.49 -4.18 -1.87
N ASP A 26 23.05 -3.52 -2.89
CA ASP A 26 24.48 -3.15 -3.00
C ASP A 26 24.87 -1.87 -2.22
N GLY A 27 23.99 -1.35 -1.40
CA GLY A 27 24.25 -0.18 -0.57
C GLY A 27 23.98 1.18 -1.25
N ARG A 28 23.54 1.18 -2.51
CA ARG A 28 23.23 2.40 -3.27
C ARG A 28 21.77 2.76 -3.29
N GLU A 29 20.94 1.84 -2.89
CA GLU A 29 19.48 1.91 -2.95
C GLU A 29 18.92 1.84 -1.54
N TRP A 30 17.74 2.46 -1.31
CA TRP A 30 17.13 2.48 0.01
C TRP A 30 15.61 2.46 -0.07
N ALA A 31 14.99 1.93 0.98
CA ALA A 31 13.60 2.12 1.31
C ALA A 31 13.44 3.16 2.42
N ALA A 32 12.51 4.09 2.27
CA ALA A 32 12.11 5.00 3.32
C ALA A 32 11.09 4.31 4.23
N VAL A 33 11.31 4.41 5.54
CA VAL A 33 10.52 3.74 6.55
C VAL A 33 10.14 4.72 7.65
N HIS A 34 8.86 4.82 7.95
CA HIS A 34 8.36 5.48 9.16
C HIS A 34 8.00 4.43 10.21
N GLN A 35 8.49 4.63 11.42
CA GLN A 35 8.21 3.74 12.55
C GLN A 35 7.39 4.47 13.61
N ALA A 36 6.24 3.90 13.96
CA ALA A 36 5.44 4.29 15.10
C ALA A 36 5.43 3.16 16.14
N GLY A 37 5.52 3.52 17.42
CA GLY A 37 5.66 2.55 18.51
C GLY A 37 7.07 1.95 18.61
N ARG A 38 7.27 1.08 19.60
CA ARG A 38 8.57 0.47 19.89
C ARG A 38 8.68 -0.91 19.27
N LEU A 39 9.66 -1.12 18.37
CA LEU A 39 9.96 -2.44 17.80
C LEU A 39 10.55 -3.41 18.81
N ALA A 40 11.32 -2.92 19.79
CA ALA A 40 11.92 -3.73 20.88
C ALA A 40 10.87 -4.17 21.92
N THR A 41 9.79 -4.82 21.45
CA THR A 41 8.74 -5.41 22.28
C THR A 41 8.54 -6.86 21.84
N ASN A 42 7.91 -7.68 22.69
CA ASN A 42 7.52 -9.05 22.31
C ASN A 42 6.29 -9.07 21.37
N ARG A 43 5.93 -7.93 20.77
CA ARG A 43 4.78 -7.81 19.87
C ARG A 43 5.23 -7.94 18.41
N VAL A 44 4.48 -8.72 17.66
CA VAL A 44 4.65 -8.82 16.21
C VAL A 44 4.38 -7.46 15.56
N PRO A 45 5.31 -6.86 14.81
CA PRO A 45 5.08 -5.59 14.16
C PRO A 45 4.07 -5.71 13.02
N VAL A 46 3.36 -4.60 12.76
CA VAL A 46 2.49 -4.45 11.58
C VAL A 46 3.26 -3.64 10.54
N ILE A 47 3.47 -4.20 9.36
CA ILE A 47 4.15 -3.53 8.24
C ILE A 47 3.12 -3.16 7.19
N CYS A 48 2.99 -1.86 6.91
CA CYS A 48 2.01 -1.30 5.98
C CYS A 48 2.65 -0.89 4.67
N VAL A 49 2.03 -1.27 3.55
CA VAL A 49 2.53 -1.08 2.19
C VAL A 49 1.43 -0.51 1.31
N ALA A 50 1.68 0.66 0.70
CA ALA A 50 0.74 1.35 -0.15
C ALA A 50 0.66 0.77 -1.57
N GLY A 51 -0.30 1.25 -2.36
CA GLY A 51 -0.57 0.81 -3.71
C GLY A 51 0.37 1.39 -4.78
N TYR A 52 0.06 1.12 -6.04
CA TYR A 52 0.79 1.64 -7.20
C TYR A 52 0.68 3.17 -7.25
N THR A 53 1.81 3.86 -7.44
CA THR A 53 1.95 5.34 -7.39
C THR A 53 1.55 5.99 -6.06
N ARG A 54 1.35 5.19 -5.01
CA ARG A 54 0.98 5.61 -3.66
C ARG A 54 2.19 5.47 -2.72
N ASN A 55 2.05 5.94 -1.51
CA ASN A 55 3.14 5.92 -0.52
C ASN A 55 2.59 5.87 0.91
N MET A 56 3.48 5.89 1.89
CA MET A 56 3.14 5.75 3.31
C MET A 56 2.14 6.77 3.85
N THR A 57 1.93 7.91 3.16
CA THR A 57 0.97 8.93 3.62
C THR A 57 -0.48 8.43 3.63
N ASP A 58 -0.79 7.38 2.86
CA ASP A 58 -2.11 6.72 2.89
C ASP A 58 -2.43 6.07 4.24
N TYR A 59 -1.42 5.83 5.07
CA TYR A 59 -1.57 5.27 6.40
C TYR A 59 -1.42 6.29 7.53
N ALA A 60 -1.32 7.59 7.20
CA ALA A 60 -1.09 8.63 8.21
C ALA A 60 -2.20 8.69 9.27
N GLN A 61 -3.45 8.50 8.87
CA GLN A 61 -4.61 8.45 9.78
C GLN A 61 -4.78 7.08 10.44
N PHE A 62 -4.41 6.02 9.73
CA PHE A 62 -4.49 4.65 10.23
C PHE A 62 -3.70 4.45 11.52
N VAL A 63 -2.46 4.91 11.57
CA VAL A 63 -1.54 4.62 12.70
C VAL A 63 -2.09 5.08 14.05
N PRO A 64 -2.45 6.36 14.25
CA PRO A 64 -2.97 6.82 15.55
C PRO A 64 -4.30 6.16 15.91
N LEU A 65 -5.20 5.93 14.94
CA LEU A 65 -6.47 5.24 15.19
C LEU A 65 -6.25 3.79 15.57
N PHE A 66 -5.36 3.09 14.89
CA PHE A 66 -5.03 1.70 15.17
C PHE A 66 -4.44 1.51 16.57
N GLN A 67 -3.51 2.38 16.97
CA GLN A 67 -2.93 2.35 18.31
C GLN A 67 -3.97 2.69 19.38
N ALA A 68 -4.87 3.64 19.12
CA ALA A 68 -5.98 3.95 20.01
C ALA A 68 -6.95 2.76 20.18
N GLN A 69 -7.30 2.05 19.10
CA GLN A 69 -8.14 0.84 19.14
C GLN A 69 -7.50 -0.28 19.97
N LEU A 70 -6.19 -0.44 19.86
CA LEU A 70 -5.43 -1.43 20.64
C LEU A 70 -5.14 -0.97 22.06
N ARG A 71 -5.35 0.32 22.38
CA ARG A 71 -5.00 0.96 23.65
C ARG A 71 -3.54 0.73 24.05
N THR A 72 -2.66 0.78 23.06
CA THR A 72 -1.23 0.50 23.25
C THR A 72 -0.45 1.05 22.06
N ASP A 73 0.79 1.41 22.35
CA ASP A 73 1.81 1.83 21.39
C ASP A 73 2.31 0.63 20.57
N TRP A 74 1.39 0.02 19.79
CA TRP A 74 1.70 -1.16 18.98
C TRP A 74 2.71 -0.80 17.89
N PRO A 75 3.76 -1.63 17.65
CA PRO A 75 4.74 -1.35 16.62
C PRO A 75 4.11 -1.41 15.22
N VAL A 76 4.13 -0.28 14.52
CA VAL A 76 3.68 -0.13 13.12
C VAL A 76 4.83 0.43 12.31
N VAL A 77 5.07 -0.15 11.16
CA VAL A 77 6.11 0.26 10.22
C VAL A 77 5.47 0.56 8.87
N LEU A 78 5.55 1.80 8.43
CA LEU A 78 5.09 2.22 7.12
C LEU A 78 6.27 2.19 6.15
N VAL A 79 6.11 1.57 4.99
CA VAL A 79 7.19 1.41 4.01
C VAL A 79 6.79 2.06 2.69
N ASP A 80 7.64 2.97 2.21
CA ASP A 80 7.58 3.39 0.81
C ASP A 80 8.31 2.35 -0.04
N LEU A 81 7.63 1.73 -1.00
CA LEU A 81 8.27 0.87 -1.99
C LEU A 81 9.24 1.68 -2.85
N ARG A 82 10.22 1.03 -3.45
CA ARG A 82 11.13 1.71 -4.38
C ARG A 82 10.36 2.36 -5.53
N GLY A 83 10.78 3.57 -5.90
CA GLY A 83 10.06 4.39 -6.87
C GLY A 83 8.83 5.10 -6.31
N HIS A 84 8.53 4.98 -5.02
CA HIS A 84 7.37 5.58 -4.36
C HIS A 84 7.82 6.44 -3.17
N GLY A 85 7.07 7.51 -2.88
CA GLY A 85 7.33 8.38 -1.75
C GLY A 85 8.77 8.84 -1.67
N ARG A 86 9.42 8.54 -0.57
CA ARG A 86 10.80 8.93 -0.26
C ARG A 86 11.84 7.83 -0.46
N SER A 87 11.46 6.70 -1.05
CA SER A 87 12.38 5.63 -1.42
C SER A 87 13.12 5.92 -2.71
N SER A 88 14.28 5.29 -2.90
CA SER A 88 15.06 5.40 -4.13
C SER A 88 14.32 4.81 -5.33
N ASP A 89 14.59 5.33 -6.51
CA ASP A 89 14.04 4.80 -7.74
C ASP A 89 14.75 3.50 -8.15
N ARG A 90 14.08 2.66 -8.96
CA ARG A 90 14.71 1.52 -9.60
C ARG A 90 15.48 1.97 -10.83
N ARG A 91 16.52 1.22 -11.19
CA ARG A 91 17.37 1.56 -12.36
C ARG A 91 16.66 1.34 -13.69
N ARG A 92 15.74 0.39 -13.74
CA ARG A 92 15.00 0.02 -14.93
C ARG A 92 13.50 -0.01 -14.63
N ALA A 93 12.70 0.46 -15.59
CA ALA A 93 11.24 0.44 -15.46
C ALA A 93 10.70 -0.99 -15.28
N ASP A 94 11.31 -1.98 -15.92
CA ASP A 94 10.90 -3.39 -15.84
C ASP A 94 11.13 -4.02 -14.46
N ASP A 95 11.95 -3.40 -13.61
CA ASP A 95 12.21 -3.88 -12.25
C ASP A 95 11.08 -3.53 -11.27
N TYR A 96 10.12 -2.68 -11.68
CA TYR A 96 8.92 -2.35 -10.88
C TYR A 96 7.90 -3.51 -10.93
N VAL A 97 8.20 -4.57 -10.22
CA VAL A 97 7.37 -5.78 -10.14
C VAL A 97 7.24 -6.25 -8.68
N ALA A 98 6.09 -6.84 -8.35
CA ALA A 98 5.78 -7.27 -6.99
C ALA A 98 6.82 -8.24 -6.39
N THR A 99 7.48 -9.05 -7.22
CA THR A 99 8.54 -9.96 -6.76
C THR A 99 9.79 -9.25 -6.28
N ASN A 100 10.17 -8.13 -6.90
CA ASN A 100 11.29 -7.31 -6.45
C ASN A 100 10.91 -6.48 -5.21
N ASP A 101 9.66 -5.99 -5.15
CA ASP A 101 9.15 -5.29 -3.97
C ASP A 101 9.10 -6.24 -2.76
N ALA A 102 8.78 -7.51 -2.96
CA ALA A 102 8.83 -8.53 -1.92
C ALA A 102 10.25 -8.73 -1.35
N LEU A 103 11.29 -8.70 -2.20
CA LEU A 103 12.69 -8.76 -1.74
C LEU A 103 13.06 -7.54 -0.90
N ASP A 104 12.63 -6.35 -1.34
CA ASP A 104 12.86 -5.11 -0.60
C ASP A 104 12.14 -5.14 0.77
N LEU A 105 10.89 -5.63 0.83
CA LEU A 105 10.15 -5.79 2.07
C LEU A 105 10.81 -6.80 3.03
N ALA A 106 11.35 -7.90 2.50
CA ALA A 106 12.11 -8.86 3.31
C ALA A 106 13.38 -8.22 3.90
N ALA A 107 14.08 -7.40 3.10
CA ALA A 107 15.26 -6.67 3.57
C ALA A 107 14.89 -5.62 4.64
N VAL A 108 13.78 -4.90 4.45
CA VAL A 108 13.25 -3.96 5.47
C VAL A 108 12.93 -4.70 6.76
N ALA A 109 12.19 -5.81 6.70
CA ALA A 109 11.86 -6.60 7.90
C ALA A 109 13.12 -7.07 8.64
N SER A 110 14.13 -7.55 7.91
CA SER A 110 15.41 -7.94 8.49
C SER A 110 16.13 -6.76 9.15
N ALA A 111 16.16 -5.60 8.51
CA ALA A 111 16.85 -4.42 9.01
C ALA A 111 16.23 -3.85 10.29
N ILE A 112 14.91 -3.99 10.47
CA ILE A 112 14.20 -3.59 11.69
C ILE A 112 14.21 -4.70 12.77
N GLY A 113 14.87 -5.84 12.51
CA GLY A 113 14.94 -6.97 13.43
C GLY A 113 13.63 -7.77 13.56
N ALA A 114 12.73 -7.69 12.58
CA ALA A 114 11.48 -8.45 12.59
C ALA A 114 11.69 -9.85 12.01
N GLU A 115 11.69 -10.87 12.85
CA GLU A 115 11.70 -12.28 12.41
C GLU A 115 10.35 -12.68 11.82
N THR A 116 9.27 -12.11 12.33
CA THR A 116 7.90 -12.29 11.84
C THR A 116 7.14 -10.97 11.86
N ALA A 117 6.19 -10.79 10.95
CA ALA A 117 5.35 -9.60 10.88
C ALA A 117 3.93 -9.91 10.38
N ILE A 118 2.99 -9.02 10.71
CA ILE A 118 1.68 -8.94 10.06
C ILE A 118 1.79 -7.86 8.98
N PHE A 119 1.41 -8.18 7.76
CA PHE A 119 1.49 -7.25 6.65
C PHE A 119 0.11 -6.71 6.28
N VAL A 120 0.03 -5.40 6.02
CA VAL A 120 -1.17 -4.71 5.53
C VAL A 120 -0.83 -4.05 4.20
N GLY A 121 -1.47 -4.48 3.12
CA GLY A 121 -1.16 -3.97 1.78
C GLY A 121 -2.39 -3.55 1.00
N GLN A 122 -2.31 -2.37 0.39
CA GLN A 122 -3.35 -1.86 -0.51
C GLN A 122 -2.94 -2.06 -1.97
N GLY A 123 -3.85 -2.54 -2.81
CA GLY A 123 -3.62 -2.70 -4.25
C GLY A 123 -2.29 -3.41 -4.54
N HIS A 124 -1.34 -2.73 -5.20
CA HIS A 124 -0.01 -3.29 -5.51
C HIS A 124 0.77 -3.73 -4.26
N GLY A 125 0.62 -3.03 -3.13
CA GLY A 125 1.21 -3.47 -1.86
C GLY A 125 0.71 -4.85 -1.44
N GLY A 126 -0.55 -5.18 -1.71
CA GLY A 126 -1.08 -6.52 -1.49
C GLY A 126 -0.47 -7.57 -2.43
N HIS A 127 -0.18 -7.21 -3.70
CA HIS A 127 0.55 -8.08 -4.63
C HIS A 127 1.99 -8.35 -4.15
N ALA A 128 2.67 -7.32 -3.63
CA ALA A 128 4.00 -7.48 -3.03
C ALA A 128 3.97 -8.42 -1.80
N ILE A 129 2.91 -8.37 -0.98
CA ILE A 129 2.71 -9.27 0.17
C ILE A 129 2.49 -10.72 -0.30
N MET A 130 1.67 -10.95 -1.33
CA MET A 130 1.49 -12.29 -1.89
C MET A 130 2.81 -12.85 -2.46
N ALA A 131 3.60 -12.03 -3.14
CA ALA A 131 4.91 -12.42 -3.62
C ALA A 131 5.90 -12.67 -2.47
N LEU A 132 5.84 -11.87 -1.39
CA LEU A 132 6.64 -12.07 -0.19
C LEU A 132 6.31 -13.40 0.51
N ALA A 133 5.03 -13.77 0.60
CA ALA A 133 4.62 -15.05 1.16
C ALA A 133 5.22 -16.24 0.40
N ALA A 134 5.35 -16.13 -0.93
CA ALA A 134 5.99 -17.16 -1.75
C ALA A 134 7.51 -17.24 -1.51
N GLN A 135 8.17 -16.12 -1.25
CA GLN A 135 9.63 -16.04 -1.10
C GLN A 135 10.11 -16.24 0.35
N ARG A 136 9.31 -15.81 1.32
CA ARG A 136 9.64 -15.79 2.76
C ARG A 136 8.43 -16.21 3.60
N PRO A 137 7.93 -17.43 3.47
CA PRO A 137 6.67 -17.86 4.12
C PRO A 137 6.71 -17.74 5.64
N MET A 138 7.89 -17.90 6.27
CA MET A 138 8.04 -17.81 7.72
C MET A 138 7.97 -16.38 8.27
N LEU A 139 8.11 -15.37 7.41
CA LEU A 139 8.05 -13.96 7.82
C LEU A 139 6.61 -13.51 8.07
N LEU A 140 5.63 -14.08 7.34
CA LEU A 140 4.23 -13.68 7.43
C LEU A 140 3.49 -14.52 8.48
N VAL A 141 3.08 -13.89 9.58
CA VAL A 141 2.19 -14.51 10.58
C VAL A 141 0.75 -14.03 10.44
N GLY A 142 0.48 -13.10 9.54
CA GLY A 142 -0.83 -12.63 9.16
C GLY A 142 -0.76 -11.66 7.99
N ALA A 143 -1.82 -11.58 7.19
CA ALA A 143 -1.92 -10.66 6.06
C ALA A 143 -3.30 -9.99 6.00
N VAL A 144 -3.30 -8.69 5.71
CA VAL A 144 -4.49 -7.90 5.37
C VAL A 144 -4.31 -7.39 3.95
N LEU A 145 -5.15 -7.81 3.03
CA LEU A 145 -5.17 -7.38 1.64
C LEU A 145 -6.34 -6.43 1.43
N ILE A 146 -6.06 -5.21 0.97
CA ILE A 146 -7.07 -4.17 0.75
C ILE A 146 -7.11 -3.87 -0.75
N ASP A 147 -8.25 -4.06 -1.39
CA ASP A 147 -8.44 -3.90 -2.84
C ASP A 147 -7.36 -4.64 -3.66
N ALA A 148 -6.89 -5.77 -3.16
CA ALA A 148 -5.83 -6.56 -3.77
C ALA A 148 -6.24 -8.01 -3.91
N GLY A 149 -6.04 -8.58 -5.09
CA GLY A 149 -6.39 -9.96 -5.39
C GLY A 149 -5.53 -10.54 -6.50
N PRO A 150 -5.68 -11.84 -6.78
CA PRO A 150 -4.89 -12.54 -7.79
C PRO A 150 -5.30 -12.20 -9.23
N VAL A 151 -6.35 -11.43 -9.42
CA VAL A 151 -6.83 -11.02 -10.75
C VAL A 151 -6.75 -9.50 -10.83
N THR A 152 -5.88 -9.02 -11.69
CA THR A 152 -5.76 -7.58 -11.95
C THR A 152 -6.90 -7.13 -12.86
N SER A 153 -7.57 -6.05 -12.48
CA SER A 153 -8.67 -5.46 -13.24
C SER A 153 -8.14 -4.53 -14.34
N PRO A 154 -8.26 -4.88 -15.64
CA PRO A 154 -7.82 -4.01 -16.73
C PRO A 154 -8.48 -2.63 -16.72
N PRO A 155 -9.81 -2.47 -16.48
CA PRO A 155 -10.45 -1.16 -16.38
C PRO A 155 -9.80 -0.24 -15.34
N GLY A 156 -9.42 -0.76 -14.17
CA GLY A 156 -8.73 0.03 -13.14
C GLY A 156 -7.37 0.55 -13.61
N LEU A 157 -6.58 -0.28 -14.27
CA LEU A 157 -5.29 0.11 -14.84
C LEU A 157 -5.44 1.12 -15.99
N VAL A 158 -6.41 0.94 -16.88
CA VAL A 158 -6.71 1.90 -17.96
C VAL A 158 -7.12 3.25 -17.39
N ARG A 159 -7.97 3.26 -16.35
CA ARG A 159 -8.37 4.51 -15.68
C ARG A 159 -7.15 5.19 -15.03
N LEU A 160 -6.33 4.45 -14.32
CA LEU A 160 -5.11 4.99 -13.70
C LEU A 160 -4.19 5.61 -14.75
N ARG A 161 -3.91 4.90 -15.86
CA ARG A 161 -3.11 5.39 -16.97
C ARG A 161 -3.67 6.69 -17.57
N THR A 162 -4.98 6.71 -17.80
CA THR A 162 -5.67 7.88 -18.37
C THR A 162 -5.60 9.08 -17.44
N ASN A 163 -5.83 8.89 -16.14
CA ASN A 163 -5.77 9.95 -15.15
C ASN A 163 -4.36 10.56 -15.04
N LEU A 164 -3.32 9.73 -15.03
CA LEU A 164 -1.93 10.19 -14.98
C LEU A 164 -1.55 10.97 -16.25
N ALA A 165 -1.96 10.49 -17.44
CA ALA A 165 -1.71 11.18 -18.69
C ALA A 165 -2.46 12.52 -18.78
N GLN A 166 -3.69 12.60 -18.26
CA GLN A 166 -4.44 13.86 -18.21
C GLN A 166 -3.80 14.87 -17.26
N LEU A 167 -3.32 14.43 -16.10
CA LEU A 167 -2.70 15.31 -15.11
C LEU A 167 -1.40 15.95 -15.65
N ASP A 168 -0.62 15.20 -16.41
CA ASP A 168 0.63 15.68 -17.03
C ASP A 168 0.40 16.80 -18.07
N GLN A 169 -0.78 16.86 -18.67
CA GLN A 169 -1.12 17.85 -19.70
C GLN A 169 -1.76 19.13 -19.16
N VAL A 170 -2.13 19.16 -17.88
CA VAL A 170 -2.76 20.33 -17.27
C VAL A 170 -1.70 21.26 -16.69
N HIS A 171 -1.80 22.54 -17.04
CA HIS A 171 -0.93 23.59 -16.53
C HIS A 171 -1.73 24.65 -15.76
N GLY A 172 -1.05 25.30 -14.83
CA GLY A 172 -1.63 26.33 -13.97
C GLY A 172 -2.34 25.78 -12.74
N THR A 173 -2.11 26.40 -11.60
CA THR A 173 -2.57 25.92 -10.27
C THR A 173 -4.06 25.62 -10.23
N SER A 174 -4.91 26.52 -10.76
CA SER A 174 -6.37 26.33 -10.73
C SER A 174 -6.82 25.12 -11.54
N GLY A 175 -6.25 24.92 -12.74
CA GLY A 175 -6.52 23.76 -13.60
C GLY A 175 -6.11 22.45 -12.93
N LEU A 176 -4.93 22.43 -12.32
CA LEU A 176 -4.40 21.27 -11.59
C LEU A 176 -5.27 20.89 -10.38
N VAL A 177 -5.66 21.85 -9.56
CA VAL A 177 -6.55 21.61 -8.41
C VAL A 177 -7.88 21.02 -8.89
N THR A 178 -8.49 21.63 -9.92
CA THR A 178 -9.76 21.14 -10.48
C THR A 178 -9.64 19.72 -11.04
N MET A 179 -8.56 19.42 -11.78
CA MET A 179 -8.35 18.09 -12.35
C MET A 179 -8.11 17.04 -11.27
N ARG A 180 -7.28 17.33 -10.26
CA ARG A 180 -7.00 16.42 -9.14
C ARG A 180 -8.29 16.07 -8.39
N ARG A 181 -9.13 17.06 -8.07
CA ARG A 181 -10.45 16.85 -7.45
C ARG A 181 -11.36 16.00 -8.33
N ARG A 182 -11.42 16.29 -9.63
CA ARG A 182 -12.24 15.52 -10.59
C ARG A 182 -11.82 14.05 -10.64
N ILE A 183 -10.52 13.77 -10.67
CA ILE A 183 -9.99 12.39 -10.67
C ILE A 183 -10.43 11.63 -9.42
N LEU A 184 -10.39 12.27 -8.26
CA LEU A 184 -10.69 11.62 -6.99
C LEU A 184 -12.19 11.57 -6.66
N SER A 185 -12.99 12.55 -7.10
CA SER A 185 -14.40 12.67 -6.71
C SER A 185 -15.26 11.46 -7.07
N THR A 186 -14.92 10.74 -8.14
CA THR A 186 -15.64 9.53 -8.54
C THR A 186 -15.45 8.39 -7.53
N GLY A 187 -14.26 8.26 -6.98
CA GLY A 187 -13.96 7.25 -5.96
C GLY A 187 -14.33 7.69 -4.54
N TYR A 188 -14.53 8.99 -4.31
CA TYR A 188 -14.78 9.53 -2.96
C TYR A 188 -15.88 10.58 -2.97
N PRO A 189 -17.13 10.20 -3.31
CA PRO A 189 -18.24 11.15 -3.48
C PRO A 189 -18.64 11.87 -2.19
N GLY A 190 -18.28 11.31 -1.02
CA GLY A 190 -18.57 11.90 0.30
C GLY A 190 -17.52 12.89 0.81
N LEU A 191 -16.38 13.04 0.12
CA LEU A 191 -15.33 13.94 0.60
C LEU A 191 -15.56 15.39 0.20
N SER A 192 -15.25 16.31 1.11
CA SER A 192 -15.22 17.75 0.80
C SER A 192 -14.09 18.08 -0.18
N PRO A 193 -14.16 19.23 -0.89
CA PRO A 193 -13.09 19.67 -1.77
C PRO A 193 -11.71 19.72 -1.08
N GLU A 194 -11.65 20.16 0.17
CA GLU A 194 -10.39 20.24 0.94
C GLU A 194 -9.86 18.85 1.33
N ALA A 195 -10.76 17.88 1.58
CA ALA A 195 -10.37 16.50 1.83
C ALA A 195 -9.84 15.83 0.55
N LEU A 196 -10.44 16.12 -0.60
CA LEU A 196 -9.94 15.66 -1.90
C LEU A 196 -8.56 16.24 -2.21
N ASP A 197 -8.31 17.52 -1.87
CA ASP A 197 -6.99 18.14 -2.05
C ASP A 197 -5.94 17.44 -1.19
N ARG A 198 -6.24 17.20 0.10
CA ARG A 198 -5.34 16.44 0.98
C ARG A 198 -5.03 15.04 0.44
N LEU A 199 -6.05 14.34 -0.05
CA LEU A 199 -5.86 13.01 -0.64
C LEU A 199 -5.02 13.07 -1.93
N ALA A 200 -5.19 14.12 -2.73
CA ALA A 200 -4.39 14.36 -3.93
C ALA A 200 -2.91 14.64 -3.59
N ASP A 201 -2.63 15.30 -2.47
CA ASP A 201 -1.27 15.59 -2.00
C ASP A 201 -0.50 14.32 -1.58
N HIS A 202 -1.18 13.17 -1.43
CA HIS A 202 -0.51 11.87 -1.22
C HIS A 202 0.20 11.33 -2.48
N THR A 203 -0.13 11.85 -3.67
CA THR A 203 0.49 11.37 -4.92
C THR A 203 1.27 12.46 -5.66
N HIS A 204 0.84 13.70 -5.52
CA HIS A 204 1.46 14.83 -6.19
C HIS A 204 1.40 16.06 -5.29
N PHE A 205 2.48 16.76 -5.12
CA PHE A 205 2.43 18.10 -4.55
C PHE A 205 2.42 19.16 -5.66
N LEU A 206 1.87 20.33 -5.35
CA LEU A 206 1.86 21.44 -6.29
C LEU A 206 3.11 22.28 -6.07
N ASP A 207 3.95 22.37 -7.10
CA ASP A 207 5.07 23.30 -7.17
C ASP A 207 4.77 24.33 -8.26
N ARG A 208 4.45 25.57 -7.83
CA ARG A 208 4.01 26.66 -8.71
C ARG A 208 2.83 26.25 -9.56
N ASP A 209 3.06 25.99 -10.87
CA ASP A 209 2.06 25.64 -11.86
C ASP A 209 2.15 24.18 -12.35
N ARG A 210 2.84 23.32 -11.58
CA ARG A 210 3.05 21.91 -11.89
C ARG A 210 2.59 20.99 -10.78
N ALA A 211 2.05 19.83 -11.15
CA ALA A 211 1.86 18.71 -10.24
C ALA A 211 3.13 17.83 -10.28
N VAL A 212 3.90 17.86 -9.20
CA VAL A 212 5.13 17.05 -9.08
C VAL A 212 4.78 15.69 -8.47
N PRO A 213 5.02 14.58 -9.18
CA PRO A 213 4.68 13.26 -8.67
C PRO A 213 5.57 12.86 -7.48
N LEU A 214 4.97 12.24 -6.48
CA LEU A 214 5.66 11.62 -5.35
C LEU A 214 6.06 10.16 -5.65
N PHE A 215 6.23 9.84 -6.92
CA PHE A 215 6.65 8.52 -7.40
C PHE A 215 7.52 8.69 -8.66
N ASP A 216 8.27 7.63 -9.02
CA ASP A 216 9.07 7.61 -10.23
C ASP A 216 8.18 7.64 -11.49
N THR A 217 8.44 8.57 -12.39
CA THR A 217 7.70 8.69 -13.66
C THR A 217 7.89 7.48 -14.59
N ALA A 218 8.91 6.67 -14.38
CA ALA A 218 9.06 5.39 -15.07
C ALA A 218 7.87 4.43 -14.83
N LEU A 219 7.16 4.58 -13.70
CA LEU A 219 5.90 3.86 -13.44
C LEU A 219 4.79 4.25 -14.44
N ILE A 220 4.72 5.53 -14.82
CA ILE A 220 3.77 5.98 -15.86
C ILE A 220 4.12 5.35 -17.21
N SER A 221 5.41 5.39 -17.58
CA SER A 221 5.90 4.83 -18.84
C SER A 221 5.64 3.32 -18.91
N ARG A 222 5.87 2.60 -17.80
CA ARG A 222 5.55 1.18 -17.71
C ARG A 222 4.06 0.91 -17.92
N LEU A 223 3.19 1.67 -17.25
CA LEU A 223 1.73 1.53 -17.40
C LEU A 223 1.27 1.88 -18.80
N ALA A 224 1.88 2.88 -19.43
CA ALA A 224 1.60 3.26 -20.82
C ALA A 224 1.97 2.17 -21.83
N GLY A 225 3.04 1.42 -21.57
CA GLY A 225 3.51 0.31 -22.41
C GLY A 225 2.73 -1.00 -22.24
N MET A 226 1.81 -1.09 -21.29
CA MET A 226 1.00 -2.29 -21.09
C MET A 226 -0.10 -2.38 -22.17
N ALA A 227 -0.17 -3.50 -22.87
CA ALA A 227 -1.27 -3.85 -23.76
C ALA A 227 -2.41 -4.46 -22.90
N PHE A 228 -3.46 -3.69 -22.65
CA PHE A 228 -4.60 -4.16 -21.83
C PHE A 228 -5.60 -5.03 -22.62
N ASP A 229 -5.38 -5.19 -23.94
CA ASP A 229 -6.09 -6.13 -24.77
C ASP A 229 -5.59 -7.58 -24.56
N ASP A 230 -4.37 -7.73 -24.03
CA ASP A 230 -3.85 -9.03 -23.61
C ASP A 230 -4.55 -9.48 -22.32
N VAL A 231 -4.92 -10.74 -22.28
CA VAL A 231 -5.50 -11.35 -21.07
C VAL A 231 -4.46 -11.36 -19.97
N LEU A 232 -4.64 -10.52 -18.97
CA LEU A 232 -3.82 -10.54 -17.77
C LEU A 232 -4.06 -11.87 -17.05
N LEU A 233 -3.04 -12.73 -17.02
CA LEU A 233 -3.17 -14.06 -16.42
C LEU A 233 -3.44 -13.96 -14.92
N PRO A 234 -4.52 -14.60 -14.43
CA PRO A 234 -4.81 -14.65 -13.00
C PRO A 234 -3.67 -15.29 -12.21
N GLN A 235 -3.27 -14.66 -11.13
CA GLN A 235 -2.18 -15.09 -10.25
C GLN A 235 -2.69 -15.89 -9.05
N TRP A 236 -3.67 -16.79 -9.27
CA TRP A 236 -4.20 -17.64 -8.20
C TRP A 236 -3.12 -18.40 -7.43
N PRO A 237 -2.05 -18.94 -8.06
CA PRO A 237 -0.97 -19.61 -7.31
C PRO A 237 -0.32 -18.70 -6.25
N LEU A 238 -0.17 -17.39 -6.50
CA LEU A 238 0.36 -16.46 -5.50
C LEU A 238 -0.63 -16.22 -4.35
N PHE A 239 -1.93 -16.22 -4.62
CA PHE A 239 -2.95 -16.15 -3.56
C PHE A 239 -2.96 -17.44 -2.73
N ASP A 240 -2.87 -18.60 -3.38
CA ASP A 240 -2.92 -19.90 -2.73
C ASP A 240 -1.69 -20.14 -1.81
N VAL A 241 -0.57 -19.44 -2.01
CA VAL A 241 0.59 -19.46 -1.08
C VAL A 241 0.22 -18.94 0.32
N LEU A 242 -0.78 -18.06 0.42
CA LEU A 242 -1.27 -17.59 1.72
C LEU A 242 -2.06 -18.66 2.50
N LYS A 243 -2.24 -19.88 1.95
CA LYS A 243 -2.90 -20.99 2.65
C LYS A 243 -2.17 -21.27 3.97
N GLY A 244 -2.93 -21.20 5.06
CA GLY A 244 -2.38 -21.38 6.41
C GLY A 244 -1.89 -20.10 7.08
N VAL A 245 -1.76 -18.99 6.35
CA VAL A 245 -1.54 -17.66 6.94
C VAL A 245 -2.89 -17.04 7.32
N PRO A 246 -3.13 -16.61 8.56
CA PRO A 246 -4.31 -15.82 8.91
C PRO A 246 -4.50 -14.67 7.93
N LEU A 247 -5.69 -14.56 7.34
CA LEU A 247 -5.96 -13.65 6.23
C LEU A 247 -7.18 -12.78 6.51
N MET A 248 -7.07 -11.50 6.20
CA MET A 248 -8.19 -10.55 6.14
C MET A 248 -8.22 -9.90 4.77
N LEU A 249 -9.42 -9.86 4.18
CA LEU A 249 -9.69 -9.28 2.87
C LEU A 249 -10.61 -8.07 3.05
N LEU A 250 -10.14 -6.89 2.69
CA LEU A 250 -10.94 -5.68 2.66
C LEU A 250 -11.15 -5.25 1.21
N ARG A 251 -12.37 -4.86 0.91
CA ARG A 251 -12.74 -4.29 -0.38
C ARG A 251 -13.43 -2.96 -0.16
N THR A 252 -13.00 -1.91 -0.84
CA THR A 252 -13.74 -0.66 -0.87
C THR A 252 -14.90 -0.77 -1.88
N GLN A 253 -16.05 -0.26 -1.54
CA GLN A 253 -17.29 -0.40 -2.32
C GLN A 253 -17.16 0.09 -3.76
N LEU A 254 -16.43 1.19 -3.96
CA LEU A 254 -16.27 1.85 -5.25
C LEU A 254 -14.93 1.52 -5.93
N THR A 255 -14.25 0.46 -5.49
CA THR A 255 -12.99 0.05 -6.11
C THR A 255 -13.19 -0.49 -7.53
N ASP A 256 -12.26 -0.17 -8.40
CA ASP A 256 -12.10 -0.82 -9.71
C ASP A 256 -10.90 -1.77 -9.77
N GLN A 257 -10.20 -1.98 -8.64
CA GLN A 257 -9.01 -2.82 -8.57
C GLN A 257 -9.34 -4.28 -8.22
N LEU A 258 -10.34 -4.50 -7.38
CA LEU A 258 -10.80 -5.83 -6.95
C LEU A 258 -12.27 -6.03 -7.31
N PRO A 259 -12.58 -6.69 -8.45
CA PRO A 259 -13.96 -7.05 -8.78
C PRO A 259 -14.60 -7.93 -7.71
N GLU A 260 -15.90 -7.72 -7.46
CA GLU A 260 -16.66 -8.47 -6.45
C GLU A 260 -16.59 -9.99 -6.67
N ALA A 261 -16.76 -10.44 -7.90
CA ALA A 261 -16.66 -11.87 -8.25
C ALA A 261 -15.27 -12.47 -7.96
N VAL A 262 -14.19 -11.65 -8.00
CA VAL A 262 -12.85 -12.09 -7.59
C VAL A 262 -12.77 -12.23 -6.08
N LEU A 263 -13.34 -11.30 -5.31
CA LEU A 263 -13.41 -11.40 -3.86
C LEU A 263 -14.23 -12.64 -3.42
N GLU A 264 -15.36 -12.90 -4.05
CA GLU A 264 -16.17 -14.10 -3.80
C GLU A 264 -15.38 -15.39 -4.02
N GLU A 265 -14.61 -15.48 -5.11
CA GLU A 265 -13.74 -16.62 -5.39
C GLU A 265 -12.59 -16.72 -4.37
N MET A 266 -12.00 -15.59 -3.94
CA MET A 266 -11.00 -15.57 -2.87
C MET A 266 -11.59 -16.12 -1.57
N MET A 267 -12.81 -15.70 -1.19
CA MET A 267 -13.52 -16.20 0.01
C MET A 267 -13.90 -17.67 -0.12
N ARG A 268 -14.27 -18.13 -1.31
CA ARG A 268 -14.54 -19.56 -1.55
C ARG A 268 -13.28 -20.42 -1.36
N ARG A 269 -12.11 -19.93 -1.76
CA ARG A 269 -10.83 -20.62 -1.57
C ARG A 269 -10.30 -20.51 -0.13
N ARG A 270 -10.66 -19.44 0.56
CA ARG A 270 -10.24 -19.14 1.93
C ARG A 270 -11.46 -18.81 2.82
N PRO A 271 -12.28 -19.82 3.11
CA PRO A 271 -13.48 -19.65 3.95
C PRO A 271 -13.13 -19.29 5.41
N ASP A 272 -11.87 -19.45 5.80
CA ASP A 272 -11.31 -19.07 7.09
C ASP A 272 -10.89 -17.58 7.15
N ALA A 273 -10.81 -16.88 6.00
CA ALA A 273 -10.46 -15.47 5.96
C ALA A 273 -11.57 -14.59 6.53
N VAL A 274 -11.18 -13.49 7.15
CA VAL A 274 -12.11 -12.42 7.54
C VAL A 274 -12.33 -11.52 6.34
N SER A 275 -13.58 -11.19 6.00
CA SER A 275 -13.89 -10.24 4.95
C SER A 275 -14.64 -9.04 5.49
N LEU A 276 -14.34 -7.84 4.95
CA LEU A 276 -15.05 -6.59 5.26
C LEU A 276 -15.14 -5.73 4.00
N GLU A 277 -16.33 -5.19 3.72
CA GLU A 277 -16.51 -4.14 2.72
C GLU A 277 -16.54 -2.77 3.38
N ILE A 278 -15.77 -1.82 2.82
CA ILE A 278 -15.71 -0.44 3.28
C ILE A 278 -16.59 0.41 2.36
N GLY A 279 -17.70 0.90 2.90
CA GLY A 279 -18.71 1.63 2.15
C GLY A 279 -18.29 3.05 1.74
N GLY A 280 -18.90 3.57 0.65
CA GLY A 280 -18.83 4.97 0.27
C GLY A 280 -17.50 5.49 -0.24
N GLN A 281 -16.49 4.64 -0.44
CA GLN A 281 -15.16 5.02 -0.91
C GLN A 281 -14.57 4.02 -1.89
N GLY A 282 -13.62 4.53 -2.70
CA GLY A 282 -12.83 3.76 -3.65
C GLY A 282 -11.43 3.44 -3.14
N SER A 283 -10.55 3.05 -4.06
CA SER A 283 -9.16 2.72 -3.74
C SER A 283 -8.22 3.93 -3.98
N PRO A 284 -7.28 4.21 -3.04
CA PRO A 284 -6.98 3.46 -1.81
C PRO A 284 -8.04 3.65 -0.71
N ALA A 285 -8.20 2.67 0.16
CA ALA A 285 -9.00 2.84 1.37
C ALA A 285 -8.41 3.94 2.25
N LEU A 286 -9.24 4.83 2.77
CA LEU A 286 -8.79 5.98 3.58
C LEU A 286 -8.29 5.54 4.96
N LEU A 287 -8.85 4.47 5.52
CA LEU A 287 -8.51 3.93 6.84
C LEU A 287 -8.56 4.98 7.94
N ASP A 288 -9.54 5.85 7.89
CA ASP A 288 -9.73 7.01 8.76
C ASP A 288 -10.96 6.92 9.67
N HIS A 289 -11.67 5.79 9.64
CA HIS A 289 -12.82 5.52 10.51
C HIS A 289 -12.55 4.37 11.48
N ALA A 290 -13.22 4.44 12.63
CA ALA A 290 -13.04 3.47 13.72
C ALA A 290 -13.50 2.05 13.35
N GLU A 291 -14.41 1.89 12.40
CA GLU A 291 -14.97 0.60 12.00
C GLU A 291 -13.93 -0.26 11.29
N GLU A 292 -13.38 0.19 10.16
CA GLU A 292 -12.39 -0.57 9.39
C GLU A 292 -11.06 -0.71 10.14
N VAL A 293 -10.62 0.37 10.82
CA VAL A 293 -9.40 0.33 11.63
C VAL A 293 -9.57 -0.59 12.84
N GLY A 294 -10.74 -0.58 13.46
CA GLY A 294 -11.09 -1.49 14.56
C GLY A 294 -11.10 -2.96 14.12
N ALA A 295 -11.64 -3.25 12.94
CA ALA A 295 -11.63 -4.60 12.38
C ALA A 295 -10.20 -5.12 12.12
N ILE A 296 -9.31 -4.26 11.57
CA ILE A 296 -7.88 -4.59 11.40
C ILE A 296 -7.21 -4.79 12.77
N ALA A 297 -7.49 -3.93 13.75
CA ALA A 297 -6.92 -4.04 15.09
C ALA A 297 -7.34 -5.34 15.78
N ASP A 298 -8.59 -5.75 15.66
CA ASP A 298 -9.09 -7.01 16.20
C ASP A 298 -8.48 -8.23 15.51
N PHE A 299 -8.30 -8.16 14.19
CA PHE A 299 -7.58 -9.18 13.43
C PHE A 299 -6.14 -9.32 13.94
N VAL A 300 -5.39 -8.23 14.02
CA VAL A 300 -4.00 -8.21 14.51
C VAL A 300 -3.91 -8.77 15.93
N ARG A 301 -4.82 -8.37 16.83
CA ARG A 301 -4.87 -8.88 18.20
C ARG A 301 -5.09 -10.40 18.27
N ARG A 302 -5.95 -10.95 17.41
CA ARG A 302 -6.20 -12.39 17.31
C ARG A 302 -4.95 -13.15 16.84
N VAL A 303 -4.33 -12.66 15.76
CA VAL A 303 -3.12 -13.27 15.19
C VAL A 303 -1.98 -13.30 16.21
N ALA A 304 -1.71 -12.19 16.87
CA ALA A 304 -0.65 -12.09 17.88
C ALA A 304 -0.87 -13.06 19.04
N ARG A 305 -2.10 -13.21 19.56
CA ARG A 305 -2.43 -14.15 20.64
C ARG A 305 -2.20 -15.62 20.25
N VAL A 306 -2.44 -15.97 18.99
CA VAL A 306 -2.19 -17.35 18.52
C VAL A 306 -0.69 -17.62 18.48
N GLY A 307 0.12 -16.69 17.99
CA GLY A 307 1.57 -16.78 17.96
C GLY A 307 2.19 -16.93 19.37
N GLU A 308 1.74 -16.11 20.34
CA GLU A 308 2.20 -16.19 21.73
C GLU A 308 1.88 -17.55 22.40
N ARG A 309 0.71 -18.12 22.08
CA ARG A 309 0.33 -19.45 22.62
C ARG A 309 1.16 -20.58 22.00
N ALA A 310 1.50 -20.49 20.71
CA ALA A 310 2.35 -21.45 20.03
C ALA A 310 3.78 -21.39 20.60
N ALA A 311 4.35 -20.21 20.79
CA ALA A 311 5.68 -20.02 21.38
C ALA A 311 5.80 -20.52 22.83
N LYS A 312 4.73 -20.45 23.63
CA LYS A 312 4.72 -20.96 25.00
C LYS A 312 4.58 -22.50 25.11
N ARG A 313 4.25 -23.17 24.00
CA ARG A 313 4.09 -24.63 23.94
C ARG A 313 5.28 -25.36 23.32
N ALA A 314 6.14 -24.62 22.62
CA ALA A 314 7.41 -25.09 22.07
C ALA A 314 8.56 -24.95 23.08
#